data_c78e17545af91585bf87625dd9275beb
#
_entry.id   c78e17545af91585bf87625dd9275beb
#
_cell.length_a   1.000
_cell.length_b   1.000
_cell.length_c   1.000
_cell.angle_alpha   90.00
_cell.angle_beta   90.00
_cell.angle_gamma   90.00
#
_symmetry.space_group_name_H-M   'P 1'
#
loop_
_entity.id
_entity.type
_entity.pdbx_description
1 polymer ?
#
loop_
_entity_poly.entity_id
_entity_poly.type
_entity_poly.pdbx_seq_one_letter_code
_entity_poly.pdbx_strand_id
1 'polypeptide(L)'
;VPAVIMVIISLIFLKNQTRPITNLARAAERFGKGEEIEEFKPSGALEIRQAGHEFDKMRKRIQRHLNQRTEMLSGISHDLRTPLTRMKLQIAFIKDEDLAKKLTEDINEMEKMLNEYLQFTSSSYVEKDEMFNLSELIEEVVGKYDNKNIHKDLLSRVYFNGRKNLINRCLNNIIDNALKYGNKIEIKLNKKNTNLFITIDDDGPGISSKEYDNVFKPFYKIDKGRADSKSSVGLGLSIASDIIRSHGGNIRLEKSKMGGLRVKIFLPV
;
A
#
# COMPACT_ATOMS: atom_id res chain seq x y z
N VAL A 1 -35.59 -12.41 45.40
CA VAL A 1 -36.15 -12.42 44.02
C VAL A 1 -36.13 -11.02 43.39
N PRO A 2 -36.65 -9.91 43.98
CA PRO A 2 -36.68 -8.60 43.30
C PRO A 2 -35.30 -8.00 43.01
N ALA A 3 -34.32 -8.20 43.89
CA ALA A 3 -32.96 -7.71 43.66
C ALA A 3 -32.26 -8.34 42.43
N VAL A 4 -32.48 -9.64 42.19
CA VAL A 4 -31.94 -10.34 41.03
C VAL A 4 -32.55 -9.84 39.73
N ILE A 5 -33.87 -9.59 39.72
CA ILE A 5 -34.57 -9.03 38.56
C ILE A 5 -34.07 -7.61 38.27
N MET A 6 -33.87 -6.82 39.29
CA MET A 6 -33.37 -5.44 39.14
C MET A 6 -31.93 -5.40 38.56
N VAL A 7 -31.06 -6.32 38.97
CA VAL A 7 -29.70 -6.49 38.40
C VAL A 7 -29.76 -6.90 36.93
N ILE A 8 -30.63 -7.84 36.58
CA ILE A 8 -30.79 -8.30 35.18
C ILE A 8 -31.27 -7.15 34.30
N ILE A 9 -32.28 -6.39 34.73
CA ILE A 9 -32.80 -5.22 34.00
C ILE A 9 -31.67 -4.16 33.82
N SER A 10 -30.91 -3.89 34.87
CA SER A 10 -29.80 -2.96 34.82
C SER A 10 -28.69 -3.38 33.83
N LEU A 11 -28.35 -4.66 33.82
CA LEU A 11 -27.38 -5.22 32.88
C LEU A 11 -27.84 -5.14 31.41
N ILE A 12 -29.13 -5.44 31.18
CA ILE A 12 -29.75 -5.31 29.83
C ILE A 12 -29.71 -3.84 29.39
N PHE A 13 -30.10 -2.94 30.29
CA PHE A 13 -30.11 -1.50 30.01
C PHE A 13 -28.69 -0.99 29.69
N LEU A 14 -27.70 -1.31 30.52
CA LEU A 14 -26.27 -0.97 30.27
C LEU A 14 -25.77 -1.52 28.92
N LYS A 15 -26.07 -2.78 28.62
CA LYS A 15 -25.70 -3.40 27.34
C LYS A 15 -26.32 -2.68 26.14
N ASN A 16 -27.58 -2.26 26.24
CA ASN A 16 -28.26 -1.51 25.19
C ASN A 16 -27.69 -0.09 25.02
N GLN A 17 -27.23 0.54 26.09
CA GLN A 17 -26.59 1.87 26.07
C GLN A 17 -25.17 1.82 25.50
N THR A 18 -24.40 0.78 25.78
CA THR A 18 -22.99 0.66 25.34
C THR A 18 -22.86 0.16 23.90
N ARG A 19 -23.77 -0.68 23.40
CA ARG A 19 -23.75 -1.19 22.02
C ARG A 19 -23.59 -0.11 20.93
N PRO A 20 -24.39 0.97 20.92
CA PRO A 20 -24.28 2.02 19.91
C PRO A 20 -22.89 2.70 19.91
N ILE A 21 -22.31 2.91 21.09
CA ILE A 21 -20.98 3.51 21.25
C ILE A 21 -19.92 2.57 20.66
N THR A 22 -19.99 1.28 20.99
CA THR A 22 -19.07 0.28 20.45
C THR A 22 -19.18 0.14 18.93
N ASN A 23 -20.41 0.23 18.40
CA ASN A 23 -20.63 0.19 16.94
C ASN A 23 -20.04 1.42 16.25
N LEU A 24 -20.18 2.61 16.83
CA LEU A 24 -19.59 3.85 16.32
C LEU A 24 -18.04 3.76 16.35
N ALA A 25 -17.48 3.28 17.48
CA ALA A 25 -16.03 3.10 17.61
C ALA A 25 -15.47 2.10 16.57
N ARG A 26 -16.14 0.96 16.37
CA ARG A 26 -15.75 -0.01 15.33
C ARG A 26 -15.87 0.56 13.92
N ALA A 27 -16.95 1.30 13.64
CA ALA A 27 -17.09 1.97 12.34
C ALA A 27 -15.97 2.98 12.11
N ALA A 28 -15.60 3.77 13.12
CA ALA A 28 -14.50 4.72 13.04
C ALA A 28 -13.15 4.00 12.84
N GLU A 29 -12.90 2.90 13.54
CA GLU A 29 -11.70 2.08 13.39
C GLU A 29 -11.60 1.47 11.98
N ARG A 30 -12.67 0.84 11.49
CA ARG A 30 -12.73 0.26 10.14
C ARG A 30 -12.51 1.31 9.06
N PHE A 31 -13.17 2.47 9.19
CA PHE A 31 -12.95 3.58 8.27
C PHE A 31 -11.51 4.10 8.30
N GLY A 32 -10.91 4.19 9.50
CA GLY A 32 -9.50 4.56 9.67
C GLY A 32 -8.51 3.56 9.02
N LYS A 33 -8.88 2.28 8.95
CA LYS A 33 -8.13 1.23 8.22
C LYS A 33 -8.36 1.26 6.70
N GLY A 34 -9.21 2.18 6.20
CA GLY A 34 -9.55 2.28 4.77
C GLY A 34 -10.55 1.24 4.30
N GLU A 35 -11.26 0.55 5.21
CA GLU A 35 -12.33 -0.36 4.85
C GLU A 35 -13.55 0.42 4.35
N GLU A 36 -14.21 -0.09 3.31
CA GLU A 36 -15.46 0.48 2.83
C GLU A 36 -16.60 0.15 3.80
N ILE A 37 -17.27 1.18 4.30
CA ILE A 37 -18.46 1.05 5.12
C ILE A 37 -19.65 1.42 4.24
N GLU A 38 -20.38 0.41 3.72
CA GLU A 38 -21.52 0.62 2.82
C GLU A 38 -22.62 1.43 3.50
N GLU A 39 -23.03 1.06 4.70
CA GLU A 39 -24.08 1.74 5.45
C GLU A 39 -23.76 1.79 6.94
N PHE A 40 -23.74 2.99 7.50
CA PHE A 40 -23.65 3.20 8.94
C PHE A 40 -24.98 3.80 9.43
N LYS A 41 -25.71 3.06 10.28
CA LYS A 41 -26.99 3.51 10.87
C LYS A 41 -26.77 3.96 12.32
N PRO A 42 -26.76 5.27 12.59
CA PRO A 42 -26.67 5.78 13.95
C PRO A 42 -27.85 5.28 14.81
N SER A 43 -27.55 4.79 16.01
CA SER A 43 -28.53 4.26 16.94
C SER A 43 -28.20 4.65 18.38
N GLY A 44 -29.12 4.42 19.33
CA GLY A 44 -28.94 4.70 20.75
C GLY A 44 -29.53 6.03 21.21
N ALA A 45 -29.03 6.57 22.33
CA ALA A 45 -29.42 7.85 22.90
C ALA A 45 -29.23 9.02 21.90
N LEU A 46 -29.91 10.14 22.13
CA LEU A 46 -29.92 11.28 21.20
C LEU A 46 -28.51 11.76 20.87
N GLU A 47 -27.67 11.89 21.88
CA GLU A 47 -26.28 12.39 21.77
C GLU A 47 -25.42 11.41 20.94
N ILE A 48 -25.58 10.11 21.15
CA ILE A 48 -24.85 9.07 20.40
C ILE A 48 -25.32 9.02 18.95
N ARG A 49 -26.61 9.17 18.69
CA ARG A 49 -27.15 9.27 17.32
C ARG A 49 -26.63 10.51 16.61
N GLN A 50 -26.57 11.66 17.30
CA GLN A 50 -26.03 12.88 16.75
C GLN A 50 -24.54 12.73 16.40
N ALA A 51 -23.73 12.18 17.31
CA ALA A 51 -22.33 11.87 17.05
C ALA A 51 -22.16 10.91 15.86
N GLY A 52 -23.00 9.88 15.77
CA GLY A 52 -23.03 8.95 14.66
C GLY A 52 -23.39 9.59 13.32
N HIS A 53 -24.33 10.53 13.30
CA HIS A 53 -24.69 11.30 12.09
C HIS A 53 -23.51 12.20 11.64
N GLU A 54 -22.86 12.90 12.56
CA GLU A 54 -21.70 13.73 12.21
C GLU A 54 -20.52 12.88 11.73
N PHE A 55 -20.28 11.71 12.34
CA PHE A 55 -19.31 10.75 11.82
C PHE A 55 -19.64 10.30 10.38
N ASP A 56 -20.90 9.95 10.09
CA ASP A 56 -21.29 9.53 8.74
C ASP A 56 -21.17 10.65 7.70
N LYS A 57 -21.51 11.90 8.06
CA LYS A 57 -21.28 13.06 7.21
C LYS A 57 -19.79 13.27 6.93
N MET A 58 -18.95 13.19 7.96
CA MET A 58 -17.49 13.30 7.82
C MET A 58 -16.95 12.18 6.91
N ARG A 59 -17.34 10.93 7.15
CA ARG A 59 -16.97 9.77 6.34
C ARG A 59 -17.33 9.99 4.87
N LYS A 60 -18.58 10.35 4.57
CA LYS A 60 -19.08 10.61 3.21
C LYS A 60 -18.33 11.77 2.54
N ARG A 61 -17.99 12.80 3.30
CA ARG A 61 -17.21 13.94 2.80
C ARG A 61 -15.79 13.52 2.42
N ILE A 62 -15.10 12.80 3.29
CA ILE A 62 -13.76 12.28 3.02
C ILE A 62 -13.78 11.37 1.80
N GLN A 63 -14.72 10.42 1.74
CA GLN A 63 -14.85 9.50 0.59
C GLN A 63 -15.08 10.26 -0.73
N ARG A 64 -15.92 11.29 -0.71
CA ARG A 64 -16.16 12.14 -1.88
C ARG A 64 -14.89 12.86 -2.33
N HIS A 65 -14.12 13.43 -1.40
CA HIS A 65 -12.86 14.08 -1.72
C HIS A 65 -11.83 13.12 -2.32
N LEU A 66 -11.76 11.90 -1.78
CA LEU A 66 -10.86 10.87 -2.32
C LEU A 66 -11.27 10.45 -3.74
N ASN A 67 -12.56 10.23 -3.98
CA ASN A 67 -13.09 9.89 -5.30
C ASN A 67 -12.83 11.01 -6.33
N GLN A 68 -13.15 12.27 -5.96
CA GLN A 68 -12.89 13.43 -6.80
C GLN A 68 -11.40 13.58 -7.16
N ARG A 69 -10.51 13.34 -6.18
CA ARG A 69 -9.06 13.36 -6.42
C ARG A 69 -8.65 12.28 -7.41
N THR A 70 -9.20 11.07 -7.27
CA THR A 70 -8.91 9.93 -8.18
C THR A 70 -9.43 10.20 -9.59
N GLU A 71 -10.65 10.71 -9.73
CA GLU A 71 -11.25 11.09 -11.03
C GLU A 71 -10.44 12.20 -11.72
N MET A 72 -10.08 13.25 -10.97
CA MET A 72 -9.27 14.36 -11.51
C MET A 72 -7.91 13.85 -12.02
N LEU A 73 -7.24 13.00 -11.26
CA LEU A 73 -5.95 12.45 -11.63
C LEU A 73 -6.04 11.49 -12.83
N SER A 74 -7.12 10.72 -12.92
CA SER A 74 -7.41 9.87 -14.09
C SER A 74 -7.62 10.72 -15.34
N GLY A 75 -8.37 11.82 -15.24
CA GLY A 75 -8.57 12.79 -16.34
C GLY A 75 -7.25 13.43 -16.79
N ILE A 76 -6.46 13.94 -15.85
CA ILE A 76 -5.15 14.53 -16.15
C ILE A 76 -4.23 13.53 -16.85
N SER A 77 -4.25 12.26 -16.45
CA SER A 77 -3.46 11.23 -17.10
C SER A 77 -3.85 11.00 -18.56
N HIS A 78 -5.14 10.89 -18.81
CA HIS A 78 -5.65 10.77 -20.18
C HIS A 78 -5.17 11.95 -21.02
N ASP A 79 -5.30 13.15 -20.49
CA ASP A 79 -4.95 14.39 -21.21
C ASP A 79 -3.42 14.55 -21.41
N LEU A 80 -2.60 14.02 -20.50
CA LEU A 80 -1.14 13.99 -20.66
C LEU A 80 -0.67 12.88 -21.61
N ARG A 81 -1.37 11.76 -21.71
CA ARG A 81 -1.00 10.68 -22.63
C ARG A 81 -1.09 11.11 -24.10
N THR A 82 -2.06 11.94 -24.44
CA THR A 82 -2.26 12.45 -25.80
C THR A 82 -1.05 13.24 -26.33
N PRO A 83 -0.52 14.28 -25.64
CA PRO A 83 0.68 14.98 -26.09
C PRO A 83 1.93 14.09 -26.09
N LEU A 84 2.09 13.17 -25.12
CA LEU A 84 3.22 12.23 -25.12
C LEU A 84 3.21 11.32 -26.35
N THR A 85 2.04 10.79 -26.73
CA THR A 85 1.89 10.02 -27.97
C THR A 85 2.21 10.85 -29.20
N ARG A 86 1.78 12.12 -29.25
CA ARG A 86 2.11 13.04 -30.33
C ARG A 86 3.61 13.32 -30.43
N MET A 87 4.28 13.52 -29.30
CA MET A 87 5.75 13.68 -29.27
C MET A 87 6.46 12.44 -29.79
N LYS A 88 6.05 11.22 -29.42
CA LYS A 88 6.58 9.97 -29.99
C LYS A 88 6.44 9.91 -31.51
N LEU A 89 5.29 10.30 -32.03
CA LEU A 89 5.08 10.34 -33.49
C LEU A 89 6.00 11.38 -34.17
N GLN A 90 6.23 12.54 -33.55
CA GLN A 90 7.13 13.56 -34.10
C GLN A 90 8.58 13.12 -34.10
N ILE A 91 9.02 12.39 -33.05
CA ILE A 91 10.37 11.84 -32.97
C ILE A 91 10.65 10.84 -34.10
N ALA A 92 9.64 10.10 -34.58
CA ALA A 92 9.80 9.18 -35.69
C ALA A 92 10.23 9.86 -37.04
N PHE A 93 10.09 11.19 -37.15
CA PHE A 93 10.57 11.97 -38.31
C PHE A 93 11.97 12.57 -38.12
N ILE A 94 12.59 12.41 -36.95
CA ILE A 94 13.95 12.90 -36.68
C ILE A 94 14.94 11.96 -37.38
N LYS A 95 15.83 12.55 -38.22
CA LYS A 95 16.83 11.79 -38.98
C LYS A 95 18.07 11.40 -38.13
N ASP A 96 18.30 12.12 -37.04
CA ASP A 96 19.38 11.83 -36.09
C ASP A 96 18.92 10.70 -35.15
N GLU A 97 19.42 9.48 -35.40
CA GLU A 97 19.06 8.27 -34.64
C GLU A 97 19.42 8.38 -33.15
N ASP A 98 20.58 8.98 -32.82
CA ASP A 98 20.99 9.13 -31.43
C ASP A 98 20.12 10.11 -30.65
N LEU A 99 19.74 11.21 -31.28
CA LEU A 99 18.81 12.18 -30.71
C LEU A 99 17.41 11.59 -30.58
N ALA A 100 16.90 10.89 -31.61
CA ALA A 100 15.60 10.23 -31.59
C ALA A 100 15.50 9.19 -30.47
N LYS A 101 16.58 8.40 -30.28
CA LYS A 101 16.64 7.40 -29.20
C LYS A 101 16.60 8.05 -27.82
N LYS A 102 17.40 9.08 -27.54
CA LYS A 102 17.40 9.79 -26.26
C LYS A 102 16.03 10.41 -25.95
N LEU A 103 15.40 11.08 -26.91
CA LEU A 103 14.08 11.67 -26.74
C LEU A 103 12.99 10.61 -26.50
N THR A 104 13.09 9.46 -27.16
CA THR A 104 12.16 8.33 -26.94
C THR A 104 12.32 7.75 -25.53
N GLU A 105 13.54 7.63 -25.04
CA GLU A 105 13.83 7.19 -23.67
C GLU A 105 13.23 8.17 -22.65
N ASP A 106 13.42 9.48 -22.83
CA ASP A 106 12.86 10.51 -21.95
C ASP A 106 11.31 10.47 -21.93
N ILE A 107 10.65 10.32 -23.08
CA ILE A 107 9.17 10.22 -23.14
C ILE A 107 8.68 8.93 -22.48
N ASN A 108 9.36 7.80 -22.67
CA ASN A 108 9.02 6.54 -22.01
C ASN A 108 9.17 6.66 -20.48
N GLU A 109 10.18 7.39 -20.00
CA GLU A 109 10.34 7.68 -18.58
C GLU A 109 9.17 8.55 -18.05
N MET A 110 8.77 9.59 -18.79
CA MET A 110 7.60 10.42 -18.44
C MET A 110 6.31 9.60 -18.37
N GLU A 111 6.04 8.73 -19.35
CA GLU A 111 4.88 7.83 -19.31
C GLU A 111 4.91 6.89 -18.10
N LYS A 112 6.07 6.34 -17.79
CA LYS A 112 6.27 5.48 -16.62
C LYS A 112 5.97 6.25 -15.34
N MET A 113 6.51 7.46 -15.19
CA MET A 113 6.25 8.33 -14.03
C MET A 113 4.75 8.62 -13.87
N LEU A 114 4.08 8.97 -14.96
CA LEU A 114 2.65 9.25 -14.97
C LEU A 114 1.83 8.03 -14.53
N ASN A 115 2.13 6.86 -15.07
CA ASN A 115 1.43 5.62 -14.73
C ASN A 115 1.68 5.20 -13.27
N GLU A 116 2.91 5.32 -12.76
CA GLU A 116 3.22 5.04 -11.36
C GLU A 116 2.49 6.00 -10.41
N TYR A 117 2.43 7.30 -10.76
CA TYR A 117 1.69 8.30 -9.98
C TYR A 117 0.20 8.02 -9.91
N LEU A 118 -0.41 7.66 -11.05
CA LEU A 118 -1.83 7.29 -11.10
C LEU A 118 -2.13 6.05 -10.29
N GLN A 119 -1.30 5.03 -10.43
CA GLN A 119 -1.43 3.84 -9.62
C GLN A 119 -1.31 4.14 -8.12
N PHE A 120 -0.45 5.09 -7.74
CA PHE A 120 -0.34 5.54 -6.35
C PHE A 120 -1.64 6.14 -5.83
N THR A 121 -2.35 6.91 -6.66
CA THR A 121 -3.53 7.66 -6.24
C THR A 121 -4.85 6.89 -6.35
N SER A 122 -4.94 5.88 -7.24
CA SER A 122 -6.21 5.19 -7.55
C SER A 122 -6.44 3.87 -6.80
N SER A 123 -5.42 3.25 -6.23
CA SER A 123 -5.50 1.84 -5.81
C SER A 123 -6.03 1.57 -4.40
N SER A 124 -6.35 2.59 -3.60
CA SER A 124 -6.59 2.37 -2.16
C SER A 124 -8.03 1.99 -1.76
N TYR A 125 -9.05 2.12 -2.64
CA TYR A 125 -10.43 2.16 -2.15
C TYR A 125 -11.44 1.21 -2.82
N VAL A 126 -11.03 0.38 -3.79
CA VAL A 126 -11.99 -0.41 -4.59
C VAL A 126 -11.90 -1.91 -4.32
N GLU A 127 -10.82 -2.38 -3.70
CA GLU A 127 -10.61 -3.81 -3.49
C GLU A 127 -11.15 -4.25 -2.12
N LYS A 128 -11.96 -5.33 -2.12
CA LYS A 128 -12.49 -5.94 -0.88
C LYS A 128 -11.45 -6.87 -0.27
N ASP A 129 -11.48 -6.97 1.06
CA ASP A 129 -10.66 -7.95 1.76
C ASP A 129 -11.13 -9.36 1.41
N GLU A 130 -10.18 -10.24 1.12
CA GLU A 130 -10.39 -11.66 0.87
C GLU A 130 -9.36 -12.50 1.63
N MET A 131 -9.73 -13.74 1.94
CA MET A 131 -8.82 -14.71 2.54
C MET A 131 -7.99 -15.37 1.44
N PHE A 132 -6.67 -15.21 1.47
CA PHE A 132 -5.77 -15.82 0.51
C PHE A 132 -4.52 -16.42 1.18
N ASN A 133 -3.84 -17.32 0.47
CA ASN A 133 -2.58 -17.90 0.91
C ASN A 133 -1.43 -16.94 0.57
N LEU A 134 -0.87 -16.31 1.59
CA LEU A 134 0.23 -15.35 1.45
C LEU A 134 1.53 -16.01 0.96
N SER A 135 1.76 -17.27 1.34
CA SER A 135 2.92 -18.03 0.87
C SER A 135 2.87 -18.24 -0.64
N GLU A 136 1.72 -18.67 -1.16
CA GLU A 136 1.50 -18.83 -2.60
C GLU A 136 1.61 -17.50 -3.35
N LEU A 137 1.07 -16.43 -2.78
CA LEU A 137 1.20 -15.10 -3.38
C LEU A 137 2.67 -14.65 -3.50
N ILE A 138 3.49 -14.88 -2.47
CA ILE A 138 4.93 -14.57 -2.53
C ILE A 138 5.60 -15.44 -3.60
N GLU A 139 5.26 -16.72 -3.69
CA GLU A 139 5.80 -17.62 -4.72
C GLU A 139 5.41 -17.17 -6.13
N GLU A 140 4.14 -16.77 -6.34
CA GLU A 140 3.64 -16.22 -7.59
C GLU A 140 4.38 -14.93 -8.00
N VAL A 141 4.59 -14.03 -7.04
CA VAL A 141 5.33 -12.78 -7.30
C VAL A 141 6.77 -13.08 -7.69
N VAL A 142 7.47 -13.92 -6.92
CA VAL A 142 8.86 -14.28 -7.19
C VAL A 142 9.02 -15.04 -8.49
N GLY A 143 8.04 -15.88 -8.85
CA GLY A 143 8.04 -16.64 -10.11
C GLY A 143 8.01 -15.78 -11.38
N LYS A 144 7.64 -14.51 -11.29
CA LYS A 144 7.69 -13.54 -12.41
C LYS A 144 9.11 -13.07 -12.74
N TYR A 145 10.02 -13.23 -11.79
CA TYR A 145 11.41 -12.85 -11.95
C TYR A 145 12.23 -14.09 -12.32
N ASP A 146 12.71 -14.14 -13.53
CA ASP A 146 13.58 -15.22 -14.06
C ASP A 146 14.97 -15.22 -13.40
N ASN A 147 15.05 -14.78 -12.17
CA ASN A 147 16.29 -14.52 -11.46
C ASN A 147 16.59 -15.65 -10.46
N LYS A 148 17.58 -16.48 -10.79
CA LYS A 148 18.07 -17.60 -9.96
C LYS A 148 18.65 -17.15 -8.60
N ASN A 149 18.81 -15.85 -8.35
CA ASN A 149 19.45 -15.31 -7.17
C ASN A 149 18.44 -14.92 -6.05
N ILE A 150 17.18 -15.33 -6.15
CA ILE A 150 16.18 -15.12 -5.10
C ILE A 150 16.04 -16.38 -4.25
N HIS A 151 16.53 -16.32 -3.02
CA HIS A 151 16.35 -17.39 -2.03
C HIS A 151 15.06 -17.16 -1.23
N LYS A 152 14.29 -18.25 -1.06
CA LYS A 152 12.99 -18.21 -0.35
C LYS A 152 13.03 -19.13 0.86
N ASP A 153 12.66 -18.61 2.02
CA ASP A 153 12.44 -19.35 3.26
C ASP A 153 11.02 -19.00 3.75
N LEU A 154 10.02 -19.71 3.20
CA LEU A 154 8.62 -19.40 3.39
C LEU A 154 7.94 -20.45 4.25
N LEU A 155 7.29 -20.02 5.31
CA LEU A 155 6.36 -20.87 6.04
C LEU A 155 5.18 -21.23 5.13
N SER A 156 4.90 -22.52 4.96
CA SER A 156 3.83 -23.01 4.08
C SER A 156 2.44 -22.75 4.65
N ARG A 157 1.46 -22.50 3.76
CA ARG A 157 0.03 -22.35 4.09
C ARG A 157 -0.27 -21.27 5.12
N VAL A 158 0.30 -20.08 4.93
CA VAL A 158 -0.01 -18.91 5.72
C VAL A 158 -1.16 -18.15 5.07
N TYR A 159 -2.31 -18.12 5.73
CA TYR A 159 -3.49 -17.38 5.26
C TYR A 159 -3.52 -15.99 5.87
N PHE A 160 -3.90 -15.01 5.05
CA PHE A 160 -4.08 -13.61 5.44
C PHE A 160 -5.40 -13.09 4.86
N ASN A 161 -6.14 -12.32 5.66
CA ASN A 161 -7.34 -11.62 5.21
C ASN A 161 -6.99 -10.18 4.89
N GLY A 162 -7.11 -9.80 3.62
CA GLY A 162 -6.75 -8.46 3.16
C GLY A 162 -6.94 -8.33 1.66
N ARG A 163 -6.51 -7.19 1.11
CA ARG A 163 -6.61 -6.86 -0.31
C ARG A 163 -5.45 -7.48 -1.09
N LYS A 164 -5.69 -8.62 -1.72
CA LYS A 164 -4.67 -9.46 -2.37
C LYS A 164 -3.84 -8.70 -3.40
N ASN A 165 -4.50 -7.90 -4.28
CA ASN A 165 -3.79 -7.17 -5.32
C ASN A 165 -2.93 -6.04 -4.74
N LEU A 166 -3.36 -5.40 -3.65
CA LEU A 166 -2.54 -4.40 -2.96
C LEU A 166 -1.30 -5.05 -2.32
N ILE A 167 -1.45 -6.19 -1.65
CA ILE A 167 -0.29 -6.93 -1.09
C ILE A 167 0.65 -7.39 -2.21
N ASN A 168 0.11 -7.92 -3.31
CA ASN A 168 0.89 -8.26 -4.51
C ASN A 168 1.72 -7.06 -4.99
N ARG A 169 1.10 -5.89 -5.10
CA ARG A 169 1.76 -4.65 -5.50
C ARG A 169 2.84 -4.21 -4.51
N CYS A 170 2.57 -4.31 -3.21
CA CYS A 170 3.56 -4.03 -2.16
C CYS A 170 4.80 -4.90 -2.33
N LEU A 171 4.61 -6.21 -2.51
CA LEU A 171 5.70 -7.17 -2.70
C LEU A 171 6.51 -6.86 -3.97
N ASN A 172 5.84 -6.61 -5.11
CA ASN A 172 6.52 -6.23 -6.35
C ASN A 172 7.37 -4.97 -6.16
N ASN A 173 6.83 -3.91 -5.56
CA ASN A 173 7.57 -2.66 -5.32
C ASN A 173 8.85 -2.87 -4.48
N ILE A 174 8.80 -3.74 -3.47
CA ILE A 174 9.95 -4.01 -2.61
C ILE A 174 10.95 -4.93 -3.32
N ILE A 175 10.49 -5.96 -4.03
CA ILE A 175 11.35 -6.88 -4.78
C ILE A 175 12.02 -6.17 -5.95
N ASP A 176 11.28 -5.34 -6.71
CA ASP A 176 11.85 -4.51 -7.79
C ASP A 176 12.95 -3.58 -7.26
N ASN A 177 12.72 -2.99 -6.09
CA ASN A 177 13.73 -2.15 -5.44
C ASN A 177 14.96 -2.98 -5.03
N ALA A 178 14.78 -4.15 -4.43
CA ALA A 178 15.85 -5.04 -4.04
C ALA A 178 16.66 -5.54 -5.26
N LEU A 179 16.01 -5.92 -6.36
CA LEU A 179 16.65 -6.34 -7.62
C LEU A 179 17.37 -5.21 -8.33
N LYS A 180 16.91 -3.98 -8.16
CA LYS A 180 17.54 -2.80 -8.76
C LYS A 180 18.88 -2.47 -8.12
N TYR A 181 19.00 -2.66 -6.82
CA TYR A 181 20.19 -2.26 -6.06
C TYR A 181 21.07 -3.43 -5.62
N GLY A 182 20.52 -4.65 -5.58
CA GLY A 182 21.22 -5.87 -5.22
C GLY A 182 21.21 -6.92 -6.33
N ASN A 183 22.09 -7.92 -6.20
CA ASN A 183 22.17 -9.06 -7.10
C ASN A 183 21.57 -10.33 -6.47
N LYS A 184 21.50 -10.40 -5.14
CA LYS A 184 20.96 -11.52 -4.37
C LYS A 184 19.89 -11.01 -3.41
N ILE A 185 18.79 -11.75 -3.35
CA ILE A 185 17.67 -11.43 -2.47
C ILE A 185 17.32 -12.66 -1.63
N GLU A 186 17.06 -12.45 -0.36
CA GLU A 186 16.49 -13.45 0.55
C GLU A 186 15.13 -12.99 1.04
N ILE A 187 14.09 -13.82 0.84
CA ILE A 187 12.73 -13.54 1.28
C ILE A 187 12.32 -14.57 2.32
N LYS A 188 11.90 -14.09 3.52
CA LYS A 188 11.42 -14.95 4.60
C LYS A 188 10.01 -14.59 5.00
N LEU A 189 9.18 -15.61 5.19
CA LEU A 189 7.83 -15.47 5.76
C LEU A 189 7.76 -16.25 7.07
N ASN A 190 7.53 -15.55 8.17
CA ASN A 190 7.42 -16.12 9.50
C ASN A 190 6.09 -15.70 10.15
N LYS A 191 5.58 -16.57 11.04
CA LYS A 191 4.41 -16.30 11.87
C LYS A 191 4.81 -16.37 13.34
N LYS A 192 4.47 -15.34 14.11
CA LYS A 192 4.69 -15.32 15.57
C LYS A 192 3.39 -14.89 16.25
N ASN A 193 2.80 -15.80 17.02
CA ASN A 193 1.46 -15.67 17.59
C ASN A 193 0.43 -15.45 16.47
N THR A 194 -0.32 -14.34 16.51
CA THR A 194 -1.30 -13.89 15.50
C THR A 194 -0.70 -12.96 14.46
N ASN A 195 0.62 -12.72 14.45
CA ASN A 195 1.23 -11.73 13.59
C ASN A 195 2.10 -12.38 12.51
N LEU A 196 2.09 -11.82 11.31
CA LEU A 196 2.91 -12.24 10.19
C LEU A 196 4.09 -11.26 9.99
N PHE A 197 5.23 -11.82 9.66
CA PHE A 197 6.45 -11.08 9.39
C PHE A 197 7.01 -11.52 8.05
N ILE A 198 7.10 -10.58 7.10
CA ILE A 198 7.80 -10.78 5.84
C ILE A 198 9.11 -9.99 5.93
N THR A 199 10.23 -10.63 5.63
CA THR A 199 11.53 -10.00 5.60
C THR A 199 12.12 -10.17 4.22
N ILE A 200 12.54 -9.08 3.59
CA ILE A 200 13.20 -9.07 2.28
C ILE A 200 14.55 -8.41 2.47
N ASP A 201 15.60 -9.18 2.24
CA ASP A 201 16.99 -8.80 2.35
C ASP A 201 17.65 -8.73 0.98
N ASP A 202 18.43 -7.69 0.71
CA ASP A 202 19.30 -7.60 -0.47
C ASP A 202 20.77 -7.49 -0.09
N ASP A 203 21.65 -7.70 -1.07
CA ASP A 203 23.11 -7.55 -0.97
C ASP A 203 23.61 -6.23 -1.60
N GLY A 204 22.72 -5.26 -1.80
CA GLY A 204 23.03 -3.96 -2.38
C GLY A 204 23.90 -3.08 -1.47
N PRO A 205 24.08 -1.80 -1.82
CA PRO A 205 24.90 -0.86 -1.03
C PRO A 205 24.28 -0.50 0.33
N GLY A 206 22.98 -0.85 0.54
CA GLY A 206 22.23 -0.43 1.72
C GLY A 206 21.93 1.07 1.74
N ILE A 207 21.35 1.51 2.85
CA ILE A 207 20.94 2.90 3.06
C ILE A 207 21.42 3.34 4.44
N SER A 208 21.84 4.61 4.59
CA SER A 208 22.15 5.17 5.89
C SER A 208 20.91 5.17 6.80
N SER A 209 21.08 4.84 8.08
CA SER A 209 19.96 4.85 9.05
C SER A 209 19.27 6.21 9.17
N LYS A 210 19.97 7.31 8.87
CA LYS A 210 19.39 8.67 8.84
C LYS A 210 18.35 8.85 7.73
N GLU A 211 18.39 7.99 6.70
CA GLU A 211 17.51 8.07 5.53
C GLU A 211 16.30 7.12 5.62
N TYR A 212 16.23 6.23 6.63
CA TYR A 212 15.18 5.23 6.74
C TYR A 212 13.76 5.81 6.76
N ASP A 213 13.56 6.98 7.38
CA ASP A 213 12.27 7.65 7.39
C ASP A 213 12.02 8.46 6.10
N ASN A 214 13.09 8.99 5.50
CA ASN A 214 12.99 9.82 4.31
C ASN A 214 12.63 9.02 3.06
N VAL A 215 13.12 7.79 2.91
CA VAL A 215 12.87 6.96 1.72
C VAL A 215 11.42 6.50 1.58
N PHE A 216 10.60 6.66 2.63
CA PHE A 216 9.15 6.46 2.55
C PHE A 216 8.38 7.69 2.08
N LYS A 217 9.05 8.85 1.94
CA LYS A 217 8.42 10.05 1.37
C LYS A 217 8.26 9.89 -0.14
N PRO A 218 7.09 10.22 -0.71
CA PRO A 218 6.89 10.19 -2.16
C PRO A 218 7.95 11.04 -2.88
N PHE A 219 8.44 10.54 -4.01
CA PHE A 219 9.45 11.19 -4.87
C PHE A 219 10.84 11.38 -4.24
N TYR A 220 11.08 10.81 -3.06
CA TYR A 220 12.38 10.90 -2.43
C TYR A 220 13.37 9.91 -3.05
N LYS A 221 14.57 10.39 -3.37
CA LYS A 221 15.71 9.61 -3.89
C LYS A 221 16.98 10.01 -3.14
N ILE A 222 17.77 9.05 -2.71
CA ILE A 222 19.01 9.28 -1.95
C ILE A 222 20.10 9.89 -2.85
N ASP A 223 20.27 9.36 -4.07
CA ASP A 223 21.27 9.80 -5.03
C ASP A 223 20.64 10.53 -6.22
N LYS A 224 20.84 11.85 -6.30
CA LYS A 224 20.49 12.66 -7.47
C LYS A 224 21.49 12.54 -8.63
N GLY A 225 22.62 11.86 -8.46
CA GLY A 225 23.79 11.93 -9.35
C GLY A 225 24.15 10.67 -10.13
N ARG A 226 23.61 9.49 -9.85
CA ARG A 226 23.94 8.27 -10.61
C ARG A 226 23.03 8.14 -11.84
N ALA A 227 23.61 7.78 -12.98
CA ALA A 227 22.89 7.57 -14.25
C ALA A 227 21.73 6.58 -14.10
N ASP A 228 21.85 5.59 -13.20
CA ASP A 228 20.81 4.60 -12.89
C ASP A 228 19.63 5.15 -12.07
N SER A 229 19.75 6.38 -11.52
CA SER A 229 18.64 7.05 -10.80
C SER A 229 17.50 7.48 -11.73
N LYS A 230 17.72 7.48 -13.06
CA LYS A 230 16.71 7.83 -14.06
C LYS A 230 15.53 6.84 -14.09
N SER A 231 15.74 5.57 -13.75
CA SER A 231 14.71 4.51 -13.97
C SER A 231 13.66 4.36 -12.87
N SER A 232 13.63 5.14 -11.79
CA SER A 232 12.61 5.04 -10.74
C SER A 232 12.09 6.40 -10.28
N VAL A 233 10.79 6.50 -10.08
CA VAL A 233 10.10 7.75 -9.69
C VAL A 233 10.28 8.08 -8.21
N GLY A 234 10.70 7.11 -7.39
CA GLY A 234 10.79 7.27 -5.93
C GLY A 234 9.45 7.09 -5.21
N LEU A 235 8.54 6.31 -5.79
CA LEU A 235 7.22 6.02 -5.24
C LEU A 235 7.11 4.60 -4.66
N GLY A 236 7.97 3.66 -5.02
CA GLY A 236 7.82 2.25 -4.66
C GLY A 236 7.71 1.98 -3.16
N LEU A 237 8.64 2.53 -2.35
CA LEU A 237 8.64 2.33 -0.89
C LEU A 237 7.50 3.10 -0.20
N SER A 238 7.12 4.28 -0.68
CA SER A 238 5.96 5.01 -0.15
C SER A 238 4.67 4.26 -0.41
N ILE A 239 4.48 3.72 -1.62
CA ILE A 239 3.33 2.85 -1.97
C ILE A 239 3.28 1.62 -1.06
N ALA A 240 4.42 0.94 -0.89
CA ALA A 240 4.50 -0.24 -0.03
C ALA A 240 4.11 0.11 1.43
N SER A 241 4.61 1.23 1.95
CA SER A 241 4.28 1.70 3.29
C SER A 241 2.79 2.01 3.46
N ASP A 242 2.17 2.69 2.51
CA ASP A 242 0.75 3.04 2.56
C ASP A 242 -0.15 1.79 2.48
N ILE A 243 0.21 0.83 1.63
CA ILE A 243 -0.49 -0.45 1.53
C ILE A 243 -0.44 -1.21 2.86
N ILE A 244 0.74 -1.35 3.45
CA ILE A 244 0.90 -2.08 4.71
C ILE A 244 0.16 -1.39 5.86
N ARG A 245 0.24 -0.05 5.94
CA ARG A 245 -0.52 0.74 6.93
C ARG A 245 -2.03 0.60 6.77
N SER A 246 -2.53 0.55 5.54
CA SER A 246 -3.96 0.37 5.27
C SER A 246 -4.48 -1.04 5.64
N HIS A 247 -3.57 -2.00 5.91
CA HIS A 247 -3.88 -3.31 6.48
C HIS A 247 -3.59 -3.38 8.00
N GLY A 248 -3.39 -2.22 8.66
CA GLY A 248 -3.07 -2.16 10.10
C GLY A 248 -1.64 -2.60 10.43
N GLY A 249 -0.81 -2.84 9.42
CA GLY A 249 0.56 -3.29 9.55
C GLY A 249 1.57 -2.14 9.66
N ASN A 250 2.84 -2.50 9.67
CA ASN A 250 3.95 -1.56 9.67
C ASN A 250 5.11 -2.08 8.82
N ILE A 251 5.89 -1.16 8.25
CA ILE A 251 7.10 -1.46 7.50
C ILE A 251 8.29 -0.75 8.14
N ARG A 252 9.41 -1.46 8.28
CA ARG A 252 10.65 -0.92 8.85
C ARG A 252 11.84 -1.33 7.99
N LEU A 253 12.85 -0.46 8.00
CA LEU A 253 14.12 -0.71 7.34
C LEU A 253 15.19 -0.99 8.38
N GLU A 254 16.08 -1.93 8.04
CA GLU A 254 17.25 -2.30 8.85
C GLU A 254 18.42 -2.58 7.89
N LYS A 255 19.61 -2.70 8.45
CA LYS A 255 20.77 -3.19 7.67
C LYS A 255 20.61 -4.69 7.44
N SER A 256 20.75 -5.13 6.18
CA SER A 256 20.74 -6.55 5.84
C SER A 256 21.97 -7.27 6.36
N LYS A 257 21.81 -8.55 6.72
CA LYS A 257 22.95 -9.44 7.02
C LYS A 257 23.79 -9.74 5.78
N MET A 258 23.21 -9.54 4.59
CA MET A 258 23.90 -9.71 3.30
C MET A 258 24.71 -8.47 2.88
N GLY A 259 24.65 -7.38 3.65
CA GLY A 259 25.37 -6.13 3.42
C GLY A 259 24.48 -4.98 2.99
N GLY A 260 23.37 -5.23 2.32
CA GLY A 260 22.46 -4.24 1.76
C GLY A 260 21.35 -3.78 2.71
N LEU A 261 20.12 -3.66 2.16
CA LEU A 261 18.93 -3.22 2.88
C LEU A 261 18.09 -4.43 3.31
N ARG A 262 17.55 -4.35 4.50
CA ARG A 262 16.48 -5.23 5.00
C ARG A 262 15.18 -4.48 5.12
N VAL A 263 14.15 -4.96 4.43
CA VAL A 263 12.78 -4.50 4.58
C VAL A 263 12.01 -5.50 5.44
N LYS A 264 11.52 -5.06 6.59
CA LYS A 264 10.66 -5.83 7.49
C LYS A 264 9.23 -5.35 7.39
N ILE A 265 8.32 -6.23 7.03
CA ILE A 265 6.88 -6.00 6.99
C ILE A 265 6.25 -6.75 8.16
N PHE A 266 5.41 -6.07 8.90
CA PHE A 266 4.55 -6.60 9.94
C PHE A 266 3.10 -6.50 9.49
N LEU A 267 2.33 -7.59 9.58
CA LEU A 267 0.89 -7.65 9.32
C LEU A 267 0.18 -8.32 10.50
N PRO A 268 -0.81 -7.67 11.13
CA PRO A 268 -1.67 -8.28 12.14
C PRO A 268 -2.65 -9.26 11.45
N VAL A 269 -2.94 -10.38 12.11
CA VAL A 269 -3.92 -11.40 11.63
C VAL A 269 -5.08 -11.51 12.60
#